data_71e6c283706c86666b34dda28b3800df
#
_entry.id   71e6c283706c86666b34dda28b3800df
#
_cell.length_a   1.000
_cell.length_b   1.000
_cell.length_c   1.000
_cell.angle_alpha   90.00
_cell.angle_beta   90.00
_cell.angle_gamma   90.00
#
_symmetry.space_group_name_H-M   'P 1'
#
loop_
_entity.id
_entity.type
_entity.pdbx_description
1 polymer ?
#
loop_
_entity_poly.entity_id
_entity_poly.type
_entity_poly.pdbx_seq_one_letter_code
_entity_poly.pdbx_strand_id
1 'polypeptide(L)'
;MDCAVPFCHMGCPLGNVIPDFNHQVYKGDWQGALATLLSTNNFPEFTGRICPAPCEASCVLSINSDPVTIEYIEKEIVDRGFENGWIKPEPPANRTGKKIAVVGSGP
;
A
#
# COMPACT_ATOMS: atom_id res chain seq x y z
N MET A 1 8.85 14.65 1.91
CA MET A 1 7.42 14.97 2.12
C MET A 1 7.35 16.13 3.11
N ASP A 2 6.80 17.27 2.71
CA ASP A 2 6.91 18.53 3.48
C ASP A 2 5.59 18.92 4.18
N CYS A 3 4.62 18.01 4.24
CA CYS A 3 3.30 18.28 4.82
C CYS A 3 3.25 18.28 6.37
N ALA A 4 4.36 18.06 7.04
CA ALA A 4 4.55 17.99 8.52
C ALA A 4 3.64 16.97 9.22
N VAL A 5 2.33 17.02 9.02
CA VAL A 5 1.35 16.06 9.56
C VAL A 5 0.73 15.30 8.41
N PRO A 6 0.95 13.98 8.31
CA PRO A 6 0.48 13.17 7.19
C PRO A 6 -0.98 12.75 7.39
N PHE A 7 -1.93 13.62 7.10
CA PHE A 7 -3.35 13.30 7.19
C PHE A 7 -3.77 12.13 6.29
N CYS A 8 -3.04 11.90 5.20
CA CYS A 8 -3.26 10.71 4.35
C CYS A 8 -3.10 9.40 5.13
N HIS A 9 -2.10 9.30 6.00
CA HIS A 9 -1.91 8.13 6.86
C HIS A 9 -3.11 7.93 7.80
N MET A 10 -3.61 9.02 8.40
CA MET A 10 -4.78 8.97 9.29
C MET A 10 -6.08 8.70 8.51
N GLY A 11 -6.16 9.11 7.26
CA GLY A 11 -7.31 8.89 6.39
C GLY A 11 -7.40 7.48 5.80
N CYS A 12 -6.34 6.66 5.95
CA CYS A 12 -6.33 5.28 5.46
C CYS A 12 -6.87 4.32 6.53
N PRO A 13 -7.98 3.57 6.29
CA PRO A 13 -8.51 2.61 7.25
C PRO A 13 -7.58 1.46 7.58
N LEU A 14 -6.66 1.11 6.66
CA LEU A 14 -5.63 0.09 6.89
C LEU A 14 -4.44 0.64 7.69
N GLY A 15 -4.33 1.96 7.85
CA GLY A 15 -3.18 2.58 8.48
C GLY A 15 -1.90 2.45 7.64
N ASN A 16 -2.01 2.46 6.32
CA ASN A 16 -0.85 2.42 5.42
C ASN A 16 0.13 3.54 5.74
N VAL A 17 1.42 3.20 5.80
CA VAL A 17 2.51 4.15 6.12
C VAL A 17 2.86 4.92 4.84
N ILE A 18 1.90 5.74 4.38
CA ILE A 18 1.91 6.39 3.07
C ILE A 18 3.13 7.31 2.86
N PRO A 19 3.51 8.18 3.83
CA PRO A 19 4.68 9.03 3.65
C PRO A 19 5.97 8.26 3.40
N ASP A 20 6.13 7.10 4.06
CA ASP A 20 7.37 6.33 3.98
C ASP A 20 7.50 5.64 2.63
N PHE A 21 6.48 4.93 2.16
CA PHE A 21 6.58 4.31 0.84
C PHE A 21 6.66 5.35 -0.30
N ASN A 22 5.99 6.49 -0.19
CA ASN A 22 6.14 7.58 -1.15
C ASN A 22 7.56 8.14 -1.16
N HIS A 23 8.18 8.29 0.01
CA HIS A 23 9.57 8.73 0.10
C HIS A 23 10.53 7.71 -0.52
N GLN A 24 10.31 6.42 -0.26
CA GLN A 24 11.10 5.33 -0.84
C GLN A 24 10.99 5.30 -2.37
N VAL A 25 9.77 5.46 -2.92
CA VAL A 25 9.56 5.60 -4.37
C VAL A 25 10.31 6.80 -4.92
N TYR A 26 10.24 7.95 -4.25
CA TYR A 26 10.97 9.16 -4.63
C TYR A 26 12.50 8.92 -4.68
N LYS A 27 13.03 8.10 -3.78
CA LYS A 27 14.45 7.71 -3.76
C LYS A 27 14.80 6.60 -4.75
N GLY A 28 13.82 6.02 -5.44
CA GLY A 28 14.01 4.89 -6.34
C GLY A 28 14.11 3.54 -5.63
N ASP A 29 13.88 3.49 -4.31
CA ASP A 29 13.87 2.25 -3.52
C ASP A 29 12.49 1.57 -3.60
N TRP A 30 12.21 0.98 -4.75
CA TRP A 30 10.95 0.31 -5.02
C TRP A 30 10.73 -0.96 -4.17
N GLN A 31 11.81 -1.69 -3.89
CA GLN A 31 11.73 -2.89 -3.06
C GLN A 31 11.45 -2.55 -1.61
N GLY A 32 12.09 -1.51 -1.08
CA GLY A 32 11.77 -0.98 0.25
C GLY A 32 10.34 -0.46 0.32
N ALA A 33 9.88 0.27 -0.71
CA ALA A 33 8.50 0.75 -0.79
C ALA A 33 7.48 -0.41 -0.77
N LEU A 34 7.77 -1.50 -1.49
CA LEU A 34 6.95 -2.71 -1.47
C LEU A 34 6.89 -3.35 -0.07
N ALA A 35 8.04 -3.49 0.59
CA ALA A 35 8.09 -4.06 1.94
C ALA A 35 7.28 -3.21 2.93
N THR A 36 7.38 -1.89 2.85
CA THR A 36 6.61 -0.95 3.65
C THR A 36 5.10 -1.08 3.37
N LEU A 37 4.71 -1.12 2.11
CA LEU A 37 3.29 -1.26 1.71
C LEU A 37 2.69 -2.60 2.18
N LEU A 38 3.39 -3.71 1.97
CA LEU A 38 2.94 -5.04 2.39
C LEU A 38 2.88 -5.23 3.91
N SER A 39 3.56 -4.39 4.69
CA SER A 39 3.51 -4.45 6.15
C SER A 39 2.11 -4.15 6.72
N THR A 40 1.29 -3.40 6.00
CA THR A 40 -0.05 -2.98 6.40
C THR A 40 -1.15 -3.40 5.44
N ASN A 41 -0.81 -3.65 4.18
CA ASN A 41 -1.76 -4.02 3.12
C ASN A 41 -1.38 -5.35 2.47
N ASN A 42 -2.23 -6.37 2.64
CA ASN A 42 -1.99 -7.71 2.09
C ASN A 42 -2.33 -7.83 0.60
N PHE A 43 -3.15 -6.93 0.06
CA PHE A 43 -3.67 -7.01 -1.32
C PHE A 43 -3.58 -5.67 -2.05
N PRO A 44 -2.38 -5.09 -2.18
CA PRO A 44 -2.22 -3.77 -2.79
C PRO A 44 -2.55 -3.75 -4.29
N GLU A 45 -2.52 -4.90 -4.98
CA GLU A 45 -2.95 -4.99 -6.37
C GLU A 45 -4.46 -4.74 -6.55
N PHE A 46 -5.27 -5.09 -5.55
CA PHE A 46 -6.71 -4.79 -5.56
C PHE A 46 -6.98 -3.37 -5.07
N THR A 47 -6.45 -3.00 -3.92
CA THR A 47 -6.68 -1.68 -3.35
C THR A 47 -6.16 -0.56 -4.23
N GLY A 48 -5.03 -0.75 -4.91
CA GLY A 48 -4.48 0.21 -5.86
C GLY A 48 -5.30 0.39 -7.15
N ARG A 49 -6.43 -0.34 -7.31
CA ARG A 49 -7.30 -0.27 -8.49
C ARG A 49 -8.77 0.01 -8.16
N ILE A 50 -9.23 -0.31 -6.94
CA ILE A 50 -10.65 -0.23 -6.59
C ILE A 50 -10.91 0.53 -5.28
N CYS A 51 -9.87 0.95 -4.56
CA CYS A 51 -10.03 1.73 -3.34
C CYS A 51 -10.61 3.11 -3.67
N PRO A 52 -11.60 3.61 -2.90
CA PRO A 52 -12.08 4.98 -3.07
C PRO A 52 -11.07 6.05 -2.63
N ALA A 53 -9.87 5.64 -2.24
CA ALA A 53 -8.72 6.48 -1.87
C ALA A 53 -9.04 7.61 -0.87
N PRO A 54 -9.62 7.31 0.32
CA PRO A 54 -9.90 8.34 1.32
C PRO A 54 -8.62 9.05 1.80
N CYS A 55 -7.47 8.43 1.64
CA CYS A 55 -6.18 9.02 1.89
C CYS A 55 -5.87 10.21 0.97
N GLU A 56 -6.30 10.16 -0.28
CA GLU A 56 -6.15 11.27 -1.24
C GLU A 56 -7.06 12.44 -0.86
N ALA A 57 -8.30 12.15 -0.47
CA ALA A 57 -9.23 13.16 0.04
C ALA A 57 -8.70 13.84 1.32
N SER A 58 -7.94 13.11 2.13
CA SER A 58 -7.31 13.61 3.36
C SER A 58 -5.96 14.29 3.11
N CYS A 59 -5.44 14.26 1.90
CA CYS A 59 -4.15 14.85 1.57
C CYS A 59 -4.16 16.36 1.78
N VAL A 60 -3.19 16.89 2.52
CA VAL A 60 -3.06 18.35 2.77
C VAL A 60 -2.93 19.13 1.47
N LEU A 61 -2.30 18.54 0.46
CA LEU A 61 -2.16 19.17 -0.86
C LEU A 61 -3.51 19.42 -1.53
N SER A 62 -4.53 18.58 -1.25
CA SER A 62 -5.87 18.70 -1.83
C SER A 62 -6.64 19.96 -1.40
N ILE A 63 -6.12 20.73 -0.42
CA ILE A 63 -6.75 21.98 0.00
C ILE A 63 -6.72 23.04 -1.11
N ASN A 64 -5.66 23.07 -1.89
CA ASN A 64 -5.44 24.12 -2.91
C ASN A 64 -4.83 23.60 -4.22
N SER A 65 -4.72 22.26 -4.37
CA SER A 65 -4.18 21.59 -5.55
C SER A 65 -4.75 20.18 -5.65
N ASP A 66 -4.37 19.43 -6.68
CA ASP A 66 -4.67 18.00 -6.72
C ASP A 66 -3.86 17.24 -5.65
N PRO A 67 -4.45 16.22 -5.01
CA PRO A 67 -3.75 15.41 -4.03
C PRO A 67 -2.61 14.60 -4.67
N VAL A 68 -1.72 14.07 -3.84
CA VAL A 68 -0.80 13.03 -4.28
C VAL A 68 -1.61 11.81 -4.74
N THR A 69 -1.27 11.24 -5.89
CA THR A 69 -1.94 10.05 -6.46
C THR A 69 -1.52 8.79 -5.74
N ILE A 70 -1.93 8.66 -4.49
CA ILE A 70 -1.46 7.63 -3.55
C ILE A 70 -1.87 6.24 -4.04
N GLU A 71 -3.12 6.08 -4.45
CA GLU A 71 -3.65 4.81 -4.96
C GLU A 71 -2.85 4.34 -6.19
N TYR A 72 -2.58 5.24 -7.12
CA TYR A 72 -1.78 4.91 -8.30
C TYR A 72 -0.34 4.52 -7.95
N ILE A 73 0.26 5.19 -6.95
CA ILE A 73 1.61 4.84 -6.46
C ILE A 73 1.61 3.45 -5.83
N GLU A 74 0.60 3.10 -5.01
CA GLU A 74 0.44 1.75 -4.47
C GLU A 74 0.37 0.69 -5.57
N LYS A 75 -0.43 0.95 -6.61
CA LYS A 75 -0.54 0.10 -7.79
C LYS A 75 0.82 -0.11 -8.46
N GLU A 76 1.55 0.97 -8.73
CA GLU A 76 2.86 0.89 -9.38
C GLU A 76 3.89 0.12 -8.52
N ILE A 77 3.87 0.28 -7.20
CA ILE A 77 4.75 -0.45 -6.29
C ILE A 77 4.51 -1.95 -6.42
N VAL A 78 3.25 -2.39 -6.33
CA VAL A 78 2.92 -3.82 -6.36
C VAL A 78 3.12 -4.43 -7.74
N ASP A 79 2.76 -3.75 -8.81
CA ASP A 79 2.94 -4.23 -10.18
C ASP A 79 4.45 -4.49 -10.46
N ARG A 80 5.31 -3.55 -10.06
CA ARG A 80 6.77 -3.75 -10.11
C ARG A 80 7.24 -4.91 -9.22
N GLY A 81 6.60 -5.10 -8.08
CA GLY A 81 6.88 -6.23 -7.19
C GLY A 81 6.65 -7.58 -7.85
N PHE A 82 5.55 -7.73 -8.60
CA PHE A 82 5.24 -8.92 -9.38
C PHE A 82 6.19 -9.06 -10.58
N GLU A 83 6.39 -8.02 -11.36
CA GLU A 83 7.27 -8.03 -12.54
C GLU A 83 8.71 -8.44 -12.21
N ASN A 84 9.23 -7.99 -11.07
CA ASN A 84 10.59 -8.30 -10.62
C ASN A 84 10.68 -9.56 -9.76
N GLY A 85 9.56 -10.26 -9.49
CA GLY A 85 9.54 -11.46 -8.67
C GLY A 85 9.91 -11.25 -7.20
N TRP A 86 9.68 -10.05 -6.67
CA TRP A 86 9.94 -9.73 -5.25
C TRP A 86 8.85 -10.29 -4.33
N ILE A 87 7.62 -10.41 -4.85
CA ILE A 87 6.50 -11.00 -4.11
C ILE A 87 6.61 -12.51 -4.20
N LYS A 88 6.85 -13.16 -3.07
CA LYS A 88 7.00 -14.61 -2.97
C LYS A 88 6.11 -15.16 -1.86
N PRO A 89 5.64 -16.42 -1.98
CA PRO A 89 4.96 -17.09 -0.88
C PRO A 89 5.85 -17.16 0.37
N GLU A 90 5.30 -16.78 1.50
CA GLU A 90 5.96 -16.86 2.82
C GLU A 90 5.23 -17.89 3.70
N PRO A 91 5.42 -19.19 3.47
CA PRO A 91 4.78 -20.20 4.28
C PRO A 91 5.33 -20.14 5.73
N PRO A 92 4.45 -20.31 6.76
CA PRO A 92 4.90 -20.27 8.13
C PRO A 92 5.87 -21.40 8.43
N ALA A 93 6.92 -21.12 9.19
CA ALA A 93 7.90 -22.11 9.62
C ALA A 93 7.26 -23.22 10.48
N ASN A 94 6.28 -22.86 11.30
CA ASN A 94 5.53 -23.79 12.14
C ASN A 94 4.04 -23.75 11.80
N ARG A 95 3.46 -24.91 11.50
CA ARG A 95 2.01 -25.05 11.25
C ARG A 95 1.30 -25.40 12.55
N THR A 96 0.23 -24.66 12.87
CA THR A 96 -0.58 -24.87 14.08
C THR A 96 -1.54 -26.06 14.00
N GLY A 97 -1.68 -26.68 12.81
CA GLY A 97 -2.69 -27.73 12.56
C GLY A 97 -4.12 -27.21 12.41
N LYS A 98 -4.37 -25.92 12.59
CA LYS A 98 -5.68 -25.31 12.37
C LYS A 98 -6.05 -25.33 10.88
N LYS A 99 -7.34 -25.61 10.61
CA LYS A 99 -7.89 -25.58 9.25
C LYS A 99 -8.68 -24.30 9.06
N ILE A 100 -8.43 -23.60 7.96
CA ILE A 100 -9.16 -22.38 7.58
C ILE A 100 -9.75 -22.64 6.19
N ALA A 101 -11.03 -22.36 6.04
CA ALA A 101 -11.68 -22.37 4.75
C ALA A 101 -11.88 -20.93 4.27
N VAL A 102 -11.47 -20.64 3.05
CA VAL A 102 -11.74 -19.37 2.36
C VAL A 102 -12.82 -19.63 1.34
N VAL A 103 -13.94 -18.92 1.43
CA VAL A 103 -15.07 -19.04 0.51
C VAL A 103 -15.16 -17.76 -0.31
N GLY A 104 -14.88 -17.88 -1.60
CA GLY A 104 -14.80 -16.74 -2.52
C GLY A 104 -13.36 -16.27 -2.74
N SER A 105 -13.21 -15.31 -3.64
CA SER A 105 -11.93 -14.73 -4.04
C SER A 105 -11.84 -13.22 -3.83
N GLY A 106 -12.82 -12.64 -3.14
CA GLY A 106 -12.99 -11.20 -2.97
C GLY A 106 -13.85 -10.56 -4.07
N PRO A 107 -13.99 -9.21 -3.99
CA PRO A 107 -14.78 -8.47 -4.98
C PRO A 107 -14.14 -8.50 -6.36
#